data_d460f9d82e06a0f0fd43d41866e286f9
#
_entry.id   d460f9d82e06a0f0fd43d41866e286f9
#
_cell.length_a   1.000
_cell.length_b   1.000
_cell.length_c   1.000
_cell.angle_alpha   90.00
_cell.angle_beta   90.00
_cell.angle_gamma   90.00
#
_symmetry.space_group_name_H-M   'P 1'
#
loop_
_entity.id
_entity.type
_entity.pdbx_description
1 polymer ?
#
loop_
_entity_poly.entity_id
_entity_poly.type
_entity_poly.pdbx_seq_one_letter_code
_entity_poly.pdbx_strand_id
1 'polypeptide(L)'
;NWITFSKKISENNFEVHLLDQRNHGKSFHSNEFNYELMVKDLHEYMSKFNINSVSIIGHSMGGKTAMLFSLIYPDLVEKLIVVDILPVSYNKSYDLIFDSLLSINLKQIKSRNEFNLHLKKYFDDHGFILFLSKNLKRSLDGGFEYKSNIKILRKTYSNVTSSINFHKEYRKEVLFIKGENSDYIDSENLKITSKLFPKYKLTEIKNAGHWIHHENPDDFFSICLNYL
;
A
#
# COMPACT_ATOMS: atom_id res chain seq x y z
N ASN A 1 1.56 10.52 -1.68
CA ASN A 1 0.49 10.06 -2.58
C ASN A 1 -0.89 10.22 -1.93
N TRP A 2 -1.07 9.76 -0.71
CA TRP A 2 -2.35 9.83 0.00
C TRP A 2 -2.69 11.20 0.59
N ILE A 3 -1.73 12.12 0.71
CA ILE A 3 -1.93 13.45 1.37
C ILE A 3 -3.03 14.27 0.67
N THR A 4 -3.05 14.31 -0.66
CA THR A 4 -4.07 15.06 -1.40
C THR A 4 -5.46 14.46 -1.21
N PHE A 5 -5.55 13.13 -1.30
CA PHE A 5 -6.78 12.39 -1.06
C PHE A 5 -7.29 12.62 0.37
N SER A 6 -6.42 12.49 1.38
CA SER A 6 -6.80 12.64 2.79
C SER A 6 -7.32 14.06 3.10
N LYS A 7 -6.74 15.09 2.49
CA LYS A 7 -7.25 16.46 2.62
C LYS A 7 -8.67 16.58 2.08
N LYS A 8 -8.93 16.07 0.84
CA LYS A 8 -10.27 16.09 0.25
C LYS A 8 -11.28 15.31 1.10
N ILE A 9 -10.92 14.16 1.64
CA ILE A 9 -11.81 13.35 2.52
C ILE A 9 -12.08 14.08 3.83
N SER A 10 -11.07 14.72 4.45
CA SER A 10 -11.25 15.44 5.72
C SER A 10 -12.20 16.64 5.60
N GLU A 11 -12.35 17.22 4.41
CA GLU A 11 -13.32 18.27 4.12
C GLU A 11 -14.78 17.78 4.17
N ASN A 12 -14.99 16.44 4.23
CA ASN A 12 -16.31 15.79 4.31
C ASN A 12 -16.60 15.19 5.71
N ASN A 13 -16.14 15.85 6.77
CA ASN A 13 -16.36 15.49 8.18
C ASN A 13 -15.73 14.14 8.61
N PHE A 14 -14.65 13.70 7.95
CA PHE A 14 -13.86 12.56 8.38
C PHE A 14 -12.60 12.99 9.12
N GLU A 15 -12.30 12.35 10.24
CA GLU A 15 -10.96 12.34 10.80
C GLU A 15 -10.13 11.32 10.03
N VAL A 16 -8.99 11.73 9.47
CA VAL A 16 -8.18 10.90 8.57
C VAL A 16 -6.80 10.63 9.15
N HIS A 17 -6.49 9.36 9.34
CA HIS A 17 -5.19 8.88 9.78
C HIS A 17 -4.41 8.30 8.60
N LEU A 18 -3.24 8.87 8.30
CA LEU A 18 -2.30 8.34 7.30
C LEU A 18 -1.19 7.58 8.00
N LEU A 19 -1.17 6.28 7.85
CA LEU A 19 -0.19 5.41 8.48
C LEU A 19 0.91 4.99 7.52
N ASP A 20 2.15 5.25 7.88
CA ASP A 20 3.29 4.55 7.28
C ASP A 20 3.40 3.19 7.96
N GLN A 21 3.39 2.09 7.22
CA GLN A 21 3.58 0.76 7.79
C GLN A 21 5.02 0.59 8.29
N ARG A 22 5.28 -0.36 9.20
CA ARG A 22 6.65 -0.68 9.64
C ARG A 22 7.60 -0.77 8.43
N ASN A 23 8.85 -0.42 8.63
CA ASN A 23 9.88 -0.36 7.58
C ASN A 23 9.63 0.68 6.48
N HIS A 24 8.62 1.55 6.60
CA HIS A 24 8.31 2.62 5.65
C HIS A 24 8.20 3.99 6.31
N GLY A 25 8.54 5.02 5.55
CA GLY A 25 8.27 6.42 5.87
C GLY A 25 8.88 6.88 7.20
N LYS A 26 8.01 7.27 8.14
CA LYS A 26 8.37 7.72 9.50
C LYS A 26 8.19 6.64 10.55
N SER A 27 7.61 5.49 10.20
CA SER A 27 7.43 4.39 11.11
C SER A 27 8.76 3.70 11.43
N PHE A 28 8.78 2.96 12.53
CA PHE A 28 9.97 2.26 13.00
C PHE A 28 10.45 1.20 12.01
N HIS A 29 11.75 0.94 12.02
CA HIS A 29 12.37 -0.14 11.27
C HIS A 29 12.49 -1.39 12.13
N SER A 30 12.24 -2.55 11.53
CA SER A 30 12.30 -3.88 12.17
C SER A 30 12.95 -4.87 11.21
N ASN A 31 13.57 -5.90 11.77
CA ASN A 31 14.08 -7.05 10.98
C ASN A 31 12.96 -8.00 10.55
N GLU A 32 11.76 -7.86 11.11
CA GLU A 32 10.59 -8.68 10.81
C GLU A 32 9.55 -7.88 10.03
N PHE A 33 9.04 -8.48 8.97
CA PHE A 33 8.07 -7.85 8.08
C PHE A 33 7.15 -8.90 7.46
N ASN A 34 5.90 -8.95 7.90
CA ASN A 34 4.81 -9.78 7.38
C ASN A 34 3.46 -9.12 7.70
N TYR A 35 2.38 -9.67 7.16
CA TYR A 35 1.04 -9.10 7.32
C TYR A 35 0.50 -9.18 8.75
N GLU A 36 0.80 -10.24 9.48
CA GLU A 36 0.38 -10.42 10.88
C GLU A 36 0.95 -9.32 11.78
N LEU A 37 2.21 -8.99 11.56
CA LEU A 37 2.86 -7.90 12.30
C LEU A 37 2.34 -6.52 11.89
N MET A 38 2.03 -6.29 10.61
CA MET A 38 1.43 -5.04 10.16
C MET A 38 0.01 -4.86 10.71
N VAL A 39 -0.76 -5.94 10.82
CA VAL A 39 -2.08 -5.96 11.48
C VAL A 39 -1.96 -5.64 12.97
N LYS A 40 -0.98 -6.24 13.65
CA LYS A 40 -0.70 -5.95 15.06
C LYS A 40 -0.35 -4.48 15.27
N ASP A 41 0.50 -3.90 14.42
CA ASP A 41 0.84 -2.47 14.49
C ASP A 41 -0.39 -1.58 14.34
N LEU A 42 -1.29 -1.90 13.40
CA LEU A 42 -2.53 -1.16 13.20
C LEU A 42 -3.44 -1.27 14.43
N HIS A 43 -3.59 -2.46 15.00
CA HIS A 43 -4.38 -2.66 16.21
C HIS A 43 -3.81 -1.89 17.41
N GLU A 44 -2.48 -1.92 17.60
CA GLU A 44 -1.80 -1.16 18.65
C GLU A 44 -1.95 0.34 18.46
N TYR A 45 -1.89 0.82 17.20
CA TYR A 45 -2.16 2.21 16.85
C TYR A 45 -3.58 2.62 17.26
N MET A 46 -4.59 1.85 16.87
CA MET A 46 -6.00 2.13 17.21
C MET A 46 -6.18 2.18 18.74
N SER A 47 -5.62 1.21 19.45
CA SER A 47 -5.67 1.16 20.93
C SER A 47 -5.01 2.38 21.56
N LYS A 48 -3.84 2.80 21.06
CA LYS A 48 -3.11 3.96 21.58
C LYS A 48 -3.88 5.27 21.43
N PHE A 49 -4.65 5.41 20.34
CA PHE A 49 -5.43 6.61 20.04
C PHE A 49 -6.91 6.48 20.43
N ASN A 50 -7.29 5.40 21.14
CA ASN A 50 -8.67 5.12 21.56
C ASN A 50 -9.66 5.10 20.36
N ILE A 51 -9.23 4.57 19.22
CA ILE A 51 -10.07 4.41 18.03
C ILE A 51 -10.80 3.07 18.17
N ASN A 52 -12.12 3.13 18.41
CA ASN A 52 -12.95 1.95 18.66
C ASN A 52 -13.50 1.33 17.37
N SER A 53 -13.58 2.12 16.30
CA SER A 53 -14.06 1.68 14.99
C SER A 53 -13.45 2.56 13.88
N VAL A 54 -13.24 2.00 12.68
CA VAL A 54 -12.55 2.69 11.60
C VAL A 54 -13.04 2.22 10.23
N SER A 55 -13.13 3.15 9.28
CA SER A 55 -13.15 2.81 7.85
C SER A 55 -11.72 2.71 7.34
N ILE A 56 -11.37 1.64 6.64
CA ILE A 56 -10.00 1.39 6.17
C ILE A 56 -9.97 1.45 4.64
N ILE A 57 -9.04 2.23 4.10
CA ILE A 57 -8.70 2.23 2.67
C ILE A 57 -7.25 1.73 2.55
N GLY A 58 -7.05 0.61 1.88
CA GLY A 58 -5.73 0.03 1.68
C GLY A 58 -5.42 -0.24 0.20
N HIS A 59 -4.26 0.21 -0.26
CA HIS A 59 -3.77 -0.03 -1.62
C HIS A 59 -2.67 -1.08 -1.60
N SER A 60 -2.73 -2.04 -2.51
CA SER A 60 -1.68 -3.05 -2.72
C SER A 60 -1.31 -3.76 -1.40
N MET A 61 -0.08 -3.70 -0.93
CA MET A 61 0.34 -4.22 0.37
C MET A 61 -0.54 -3.71 1.53
N GLY A 62 -0.89 -2.42 1.53
CA GLY A 62 -1.82 -1.85 2.51
C GLY A 62 -3.23 -2.45 2.40
N GLY A 63 -3.66 -2.84 1.21
CA GLY A 63 -4.92 -3.55 0.97
C GLY A 63 -4.91 -4.95 1.57
N LYS A 64 -3.81 -5.69 1.44
CA LYS A 64 -3.66 -7.00 2.10
C LYS A 64 -3.64 -6.88 3.63
N THR A 65 -2.95 -5.86 4.17
CA THR A 65 -2.99 -5.58 5.60
C THR A 65 -4.42 -5.28 6.07
N ALA A 66 -5.16 -4.45 5.33
CA ALA A 66 -6.54 -4.09 5.65
C ALA A 66 -7.48 -5.30 5.58
N MET A 67 -7.32 -6.16 4.57
CA MET A 67 -8.07 -7.42 4.44
C MET A 67 -7.80 -8.34 5.64
N LEU A 68 -6.54 -8.59 5.99
CA LEU A 68 -6.23 -9.45 7.13
C LEU A 68 -6.70 -8.84 8.46
N PHE A 69 -6.58 -7.53 8.62
CA PHE A 69 -7.10 -6.82 9.79
C PHE A 69 -8.62 -7.02 9.93
N SER A 70 -9.38 -6.87 8.86
CA SER A 70 -10.84 -7.05 8.86
C SER A 70 -11.27 -8.49 9.16
N LEU A 71 -10.48 -9.48 8.75
CA LEU A 71 -10.72 -10.89 9.05
C LEU A 71 -10.45 -11.21 10.53
N ILE A 72 -9.44 -10.59 11.14
CA ILE A 72 -9.07 -10.81 12.56
C ILE A 72 -9.95 -9.98 13.50
N TYR A 73 -10.21 -8.71 13.15
CA TYR A 73 -10.95 -7.75 13.96
C TYR A 73 -12.17 -7.19 13.23
N PRO A 74 -13.15 -8.01 12.83
CA PRO A 74 -14.27 -7.56 11.99
C PRO A 74 -15.12 -6.49 12.65
N ASP A 75 -15.23 -6.49 13.98
CA ASP A 75 -16.05 -5.53 14.72
C ASP A 75 -15.43 -4.13 14.79
N LEU A 76 -14.12 -4.02 14.61
CA LEU A 76 -13.40 -2.74 14.58
C LEU A 76 -13.47 -2.06 13.20
N VAL A 77 -13.96 -2.75 12.16
CA VAL A 77 -14.02 -2.20 10.79
C VAL A 77 -15.45 -1.87 10.40
N GLU A 78 -15.72 -0.60 10.10
CA GLU A 78 -17.02 -0.13 9.60
C GLU A 78 -17.13 -0.34 8.10
N LYS A 79 -16.17 0.18 7.36
CA LYS A 79 -16.08 0.08 5.90
C LYS A 79 -14.68 -0.38 5.49
N LEU A 80 -14.61 -1.21 4.47
CA LEU A 80 -13.35 -1.66 3.92
C LEU A 80 -13.30 -1.37 2.42
N ILE A 81 -12.31 -0.59 2.01
CA ILE A 81 -11.99 -0.34 0.60
C ILE A 81 -10.61 -0.93 0.31
N VAL A 82 -10.55 -1.85 -0.62
CA VAL A 82 -9.31 -2.51 -1.06
C VAL A 82 -8.99 -2.07 -2.48
N VAL A 83 -7.83 -1.45 -2.67
CA VAL A 83 -7.45 -0.84 -3.93
C VAL A 83 -6.40 -1.69 -4.63
N ASP A 84 -6.80 -2.24 -5.76
CA ASP A 84 -6.04 -2.95 -6.78
C ASP A 84 -5.15 -4.09 -6.25
N ILE A 85 -5.72 -4.93 -5.40
CA ILE A 85 -5.08 -6.13 -4.86
C ILE A 85 -6.13 -7.13 -4.38
N LEU A 86 -5.80 -8.42 -4.41
CA LEU A 86 -6.60 -9.51 -3.85
C LEU A 86 -5.81 -10.29 -2.77
N PRO A 87 -6.47 -11.12 -1.94
CA PRO A 87 -5.82 -11.88 -0.86
C PRO A 87 -5.05 -13.12 -1.36
N VAL A 88 -4.58 -13.11 -2.59
CA VAL A 88 -3.88 -14.21 -3.24
C VAL A 88 -2.37 -13.99 -3.32
N SER A 89 -1.60 -15.02 -3.65
CA SER A 89 -0.18 -14.86 -3.95
C SER A 89 0.04 -14.25 -5.35
N TYR A 90 1.07 -13.43 -5.47
CA TYR A 90 1.48 -12.82 -6.74
C TYR A 90 2.90 -13.25 -7.09
N ASN A 91 3.07 -13.76 -8.30
CA ASN A 91 4.39 -14.09 -8.83
C ASN A 91 4.98 -12.89 -9.58
N LYS A 92 5.25 -11.80 -8.85
CA LYS A 92 5.89 -10.59 -9.40
C LYS A 92 7.24 -10.38 -8.74
N SER A 93 8.30 -10.31 -9.55
CA SER A 93 9.63 -9.96 -9.05
C SER A 93 9.82 -8.45 -9.04
N TYR A 94 10.38 -7.95 -7.94
CA TYR A 94 10.84 -6.58 -7.76
C TYR A 94 12.36 -6.54 -7.55
N ASP A 95 13.06 -7.62 -7.88
CA ASP A 95 14.50 -7.73 -7.69
C ASP A 95 15.26 -6.61 -8.37
N LEU A 96 14.90 -6.26 -9.62
CA LEU A 96 15.52 -5.16 -10.34
C LEU A 96 15.37 -3.82 -9.59
N ILE A 97 14.21 -3.58 -8.98
CA ILE A 97 13.97 -2.36 -8.19
C ILE A 97 14.86 -2.35 -6.95
N PHE A 98 14.87 -3.45 -6.19
CA PHE A 98 15.69 -3.54 -5.00
C PHE A 98 17.18 -3.46 -5.33
N ASP A 99 17.64 -4.14 -6.37
CA ASP A 99 19.02 -4.14 -6.81
C ASP A 99 19.45 -2.75 -7.27
N SER A 100 18.64 -2.07 -8.07
CA SER A 100 18.93 -0.71 -8.51
C SER A 100 19.05 0.27 -7.34
N LEU A 101 18.15 0.16 -6.34
CA LEU A 101 18.21 1.00 -5.15
C LEU A 101 19.42 0.68 -4.28
N LEU A 102 19.70 -0.60 -4.04
CA LEU A 102 20.83 -1.03 -3.18
C LEU A 102 22.21 -0.80 -3.81
N SER A 103 22.30 -0.68 -5.15
CA SER A 103 23.54 -0.37 -5.85
C SER A 103 24.02 1.08 -5.65
N ILE A 104 23.13 1.98 -5.19
CA ILE A 104 23.45 3.40 -5.04
C ILE A 104 24.16 3.66 -3.71
N ASN A 105 25.36 4.22 -3.77
CA ASN A 105 26.03 4.74 -2.57
C ASN A 105 25.44 6.12 -2.20
N LEU A 106 24.42 6.12 -1.34
CA LEU A 106 23.69 7.33 -0.95
C LEU A 106 24.55 8.38 -0.26
N LYS A 107 25.69 8.02 0.33
CA LYS A 107 26.64 8.98 0.94
C LYS A 107 27.36 9.82 -0.11
N GLN A 108 27.49 9.31 -1.33
CA GLN A 108 28.15 10.02 -2.44
C GLN A 108 27.17 10.84 -3.29
N ILE A 109 25.87 10.59 -3.18
CA ILE A 109 24.84 11.31 -3.93
C ILE A 109 24.67 12.72 -3.35
N LYS A 110 24.86 13.74 -4.17
CA LYS A 110 24.75 15.16 -3.79
C LYS A 110 23.35 15.73 -4.03
N SER A 111 22.61 15.18 -4.99
CA SER A 111 21.29 15.68 -5.39
C SER A 111 20.33 14.54 -5.76
N ARG A 112 19.00 14.84 -5.69
CA ARG A 112 17.99 13.92 -6.21
C ARG A 112 18.14 13.68 -7.71
N ASN A 113 18.68 14.66 -8.45
CA ASN A 113 18.92 14.49 -9.87
C ASN A 113 19.99 13.42 -10.14
N GLU A 114 21.09 13.39 -9.38
CA GLU A 114 22.08 12.33 -9.49
C GLU A 114 21.50 10.95 -9.19
N PHE A 115 20.63 10.85 -8.18
CA PHE A 115 19.90 9.63 -7.88
C PHE A 115 19.01 9.20 -9.06
N ASN A 116 18.25 10.13 -9.62
CA ASN A 116 17.40 9.86 -10.77
C ASN A 116 18.21 9.43 -12.00
N LEU A 117 19.37 10.05 -12.25
CA LEU A 117 20.28 9.66 -13.32
C LEU A 117 20.83 8.25 -13.13
N HIS A 118 21.08 7.83 -11.88
CA HIS A 118 21.46 6.45 -11.61
C HIS A 118 20.34 5.47 -11.95
N LEU A 119 19.10 5.77 -11.55
CA LEU A 119 17.94 4.92 -11.82
C LEU A 119 17.57 4.85 -13.30
N LYS A 120 17.85 5.88 -14.10
CA LYS A 120 17.69 5.87 -15.55
C LYS A 120 18.49 4.77 -16.28
N LYS A 121 19.50 4.18 -15.63
CA LYS A 121 20.23 3.03 -16.17
C LYS A 121 19.41 1.73 -16.12
N TYR A 122 18.35 1.70 -15.33
CA TYR A 122 17.53 0.52 -15.06
C TYR A 122 16.08 0.69 -15.53
N PHE A 123 15.59 1.94 -15.60
CA PHE A 123 14.19 2.25 -15.88
C PHE A 123 14.07 3.42 -16.86
N ASP A 124 13.21 3.27 -17.86
CA ASP A 124 12.92 4.32 -18.84
C ASP A 124 11.79 5.25 -18.39
N ASP A 125 10.85 4.75 -17.59
CA ASP A 125 9.70 5.53 -17.10
C ASP A 125 10.15 6.60 -16.09
N HIS A 126 10.08 7.85 -16.52
CA HIS A 126 10.44 9.01 -15.70
C HIS A 126 9.53 9.17 -14.47
N GLY A 127 8.23 8.91 -14.61
CA GLY A 127 7.25 8.97 -13.51
C GLY A 127 7.58 7.96 -12.43
N PHE A 128 7.94 6.74 -12.82
CA PHE A 128 8.37 5.69 -11.92
C PHE A 128 9.67 6.03 -11.18
N ILE A 129 10.66 6.59 -11.89
CA ILE A 129 11.91 7.06 -11.27
C ILE A 129 11.64 8.15 -10.22
N LEU A 130 10.78 9.13 -10.54
CA LEU A 130 10.39 10.16 -9.59
C LEU A 130 9.64 9.58 -8.38
N PHE A 131 8.81 8.56 -8.59
CA PHE A 131 8.15 7.83 -7.52
C PHE A 131 9.17 7.17 -6.58
N LEU A 132 10.14 6.43 -7.10
CA LEU A 132 11.22 5.82 -6.30
C LEU A 132 12.03 6.88 -5.53
N SER A 133 12.29 8.01 -6.15
CA SER A 133 13.04 9.13 -5.56
C SER A 133 12.33 9.79 -4.37
N LYS A 134 10.99 9.66 -4.24
CA LYS A 134 10.24 10.11 -3.04
C LYS A 134 10.65 9.36 -1.77
N ASN A 135 11.26 8.18 -1.91
CA ASN A 135 11.78 7.40 -0.79
C ASN A 135 13.08 7.97 -0.18
N LEU A 136 13.69 8.97 -0.81
CA LEU A 136 14.88 9.62 -0.25
C LEU A 136 14.50 10.67 0.79
N LYS A 137 15.31 10.78 1.85
CA LYS A 137 15.37 11.91 2.77
C LYS A 137 16.81 12.37 2.96
N ARG A 138 17.01 13.60 3.39
CA ARG A 138 18.33 14.09 3.77
C ARG A 138 18.76 13.39 5.06
N SER A 139 20.03 12.95 5.08
CA SER A 139 20.66 12.44 6.28
C SER A 139 21.25 13.60 7.09
N LEU A 140 21.45 13.41 8.39
CA LEU A 140 22.01 14.42 9.30
C LEU A 140 23.46 14.79 8.94
N ASP A 141 24.19 13.88 8.30
CA ASP A 141 25.58 14.07 7.84
C ASP A 141 25.68 14.74 6.44
N GLY A 142 24.55 15.23 5.89
CA GLY A 142 24.48 15.97 4.63
C GLY A 142 24.27 15.12 3.38
N GLY A 143 24.33 13.80 3.47
CA GLY A 143 24.02 12.85 2.39
C GLY A 143 22.53 12.58 2.24
N PHE A 144 22.22 11.41 1.69
CA PHE A 144 20.86 10.88 1.61
C PHE A 144 20.75 9.53 2.30
N GLU A 145 19.55 9.21 2.75
CA GLU A 145 19.17 7.90 3.22
C GLU A 145 17.77 7.52 2.72
N TYR A 146 17.46 6.24 2.69
CA TYR A 146 16.11 5.77 2.39
C TYR A 146 15.19 5.97 3.58
N LYS A 147 13.95 6.42 3.32
CA LYS A 147 12.87 6.41 4.30
C LYS A 147 12.43 5.00 4.65
N SER A 148 12.50 4.09 3.66
CA SER A 148 12.13 2.69 3.83
C SER A 148 13.36 1.82 4.08
N ASN A 149 13.20 0.74 4.84
CA ASN A 149 14.24 -0.24 5.10
C ASN A 149 14.41 -1.19 3.90
N ILE A 150 15.01 -0.71 2.81
CA ILE A 150 15.11 -1.42 1.53
C ILE A 150 15.73 -2.82 1.70
N LYS A 151 16.73 -2.96 2.58
CA LYS A 151 17.40 -4.26 2.81
C LYS A 151 16.45 -5.31 3.38
N ILE A 152 15.66 -4.94 4.38
CA ILE A 152 14.68 -5.85 4.99
C ILE A 152 13.51 -6.11 4.05
N LEU A 153 13.01 -5.08 3.38
CA LEU A 153 11.93 -5.23 2.39
C LEU A 153 12.33 -6.21 1.29
N ARG A 154 13.56 -6.13 0.76
CA ARG A 154 14.08 -7.12 -0.19
C ARG A 154 14.13 -8.53 0.41
N LYS A 155 14.73 -8.67 1.59
CA LYS A 155 14.90 -9.97 2.26
C LYS A 155 13.57 -10.68 2.54
N THR A 156 12.52 -9.90 2.81
CA THR A 156 11.20 -10.40 3.23
C THR A 156 10.13 -10.21 2.16
N TYR A 157 10.52 -9.90 0.93
CA TYR A 157 9.59 -9.58 -0.16
C TYR A 157 8.59 -10.71 -0.44
N SER A 158 9.00 -11.97 -0.30
CA SER A 158 8.11 -13.13 -0.43
C SER A 158 6.90 -13.07 0.53
N ASN A 159 7.05 -12.45 1.71
CA ASN A 159 5.93 -12.26 2.64
C ASN A 159 4.91 -11.26 2.10
N VAL A 160 5.35 -10.25 1.32
CA VAL A 160 4.46 -9.24 0.71
C VAL A 160 3.68 -9.83 -0.46
N THR A 161 4.31 -10.73 -1.23
CA THR A 161 3.66 -11.39 -2.37
C THR A 161 2.81 -12.59 -1.98
N SER A 162 2.92 -13.10 -0.75
CA SER A 162 2.17 -14.27 -0.27
C SER A 162 0.66 -14.02 -0.22
N SER A 163 -0.13 -15.10 -0.28
CA SER A 163 -1.56 -15.08 -0.05
C SER A 163 -1.90 -14.81 1.42
N ILE A 164 -3.11 -14.30 1.65
CA ILE A 164 -3.71 -14.26 2.98
C ILE A 164 -4.43 -15.61 3.18
N ASN A 165 -3.91 -16.41 4.09
CA ASN A 165 -4.52 -17.67 4.47
C ASN A 165 -5.30 -17.48 5.77
N PHE A 166 -6.63 -17.46 5.68
CA PHE A 166 -7.51 -17.33 6.82
C PHE A 166 -8.70 -18.29 6.68
N HIS A 167 -9.24 -18.76 7.82
CA HIS A 167 -10.26 -19.79 7.83
C HIS A 167 -11.68 -19.27 8.13
N LYS A 168 -11.81 -17.97 8.38
CA LYS A 168 -13.10 -17.30 8.61
C LYS A 168 -13.39 -16.29 7.50
N GLU A 169 -14.67 -16.03 7.28
CA GLU A 169 -15.15 -15.05 6.32
C GLU A 169 -15.33 -13.68 7.00
N TYR A 170 -15.04 -12.62 6.25
CA TYR A 170 -15.48 -11.27 6.60
C TYR A 170 -16.87 -11.03 6.00
N ARG A 171 -17.91 -11.00 6.82
CA ARG A 171 -19.31 -10.98 6.38
C ARG A 171 -19.90 -9.59 6.16
N LYS A 172 -19.16 -8.53 6.45
CA LYS A 172 -19.55 -7.16 6.09
C LYS A 172 -19.24 -6.90 4.62
N GLU A 173 -19.80 -5.82 4.08
CA GLU A 173 -19.53 -5.41 2.69
C GLU A 173 -18.09 -4.90 2.54
N VAL A 174 -17.47 -5.21 1.41
CA VAL A 174 -16.13 -4.74 1.02
C VAL A 174 -16.19 -4.18 -0.39
N LEU A 175 -15.60 -3.02 -0.61
CA LEU A 175 -15.40 -2.48 -1.94
C LEU A 175 -14.00 -2.79 -2.44
N PHE A 176 -13.89 -3.55 -3.52
CA PHE A 176 -12.66 -3.67 -4.30
C PHE A 176 -12.70 -2.66 -5.45
N ILE A 177 -11.62 -1.90 -5.60
CA ILE A 177 -11.45 -0.94 -6.71
C ILE A 177 -10.31 -1.45 -7.58
N LYS A 178 -10.59 -1.64 -8.87
CA LYS A 178 -9.64 -2.11 -9.88
C LYS A 178 -9.33 -0.99 -10.87
N GLY A 179 -8.06 -0.85 -11.28
CA GLY A 179 -7.70 -0.06 -12.46
C GLY A 179 -7.94 -0.85 -13.74
N GLU A 180 -8.55 -0.21 -14.74
CA GLU A 180 -8.85 -0.83 -16.05
C GLU A 180 -7.61 -1.49 -16.67
N ASN A 181 -6.45 -0.80 -16.59
CA ASN A 181 -5.17 -1.24 -17.15
C ASN A 181 -4.31 -2.04 -16.16
N SER A 182 -4.89 -2.50 -15.04
CA SER A 182 -4.19 -3.28 -14.03
C SER A 182 -4.45 -4.78 -14.17
N ASP A 183 -3.41 -5.57 -13.95
CA ASP A 183 -3.45 -7.04 -13.96
C ASP A 183 -3.50 -7.66 -12.55
N TYR A 184 -3.68 -6.86 -11.50
CA TYR A 184 -3.71 -7.36 -10.12
C TYR A 184 -5.04 -8.02 -9.73
N ILE A 185 -6.13 -7.68 -10.38
CA ILE A 185 -7.45 -8.25 -10.12
C ILE A 185 -7.96 -8.92 -11.39
N ASP A 186 -8.06 -10.23 -11.34
CA ASP A 186 -8.60 -11.07 -12.41
C ASP A 186 -9.79 -11.91 -11.94
N SER A 187 -10.54 -12.48 -12.87
CA SER A 187 -11.78 -13.23 -12.61
C SER A 187 -11.56 -14.54 -11.87
N GLU A 188 -10.40 -15.19 -12.03
CA GLU A 188 -10.07 -16.45 -11.36
C GLU A 188 -9.79 -16.18 -9.87
N ASN A 189 -8.94 -15.20 -9.60
CA ASN A 189 -8.58 -14.81 -8.23
C ASN A 189 -9.76 -14.18 -7.47
N LEU A 190 -10.73 -13.56 -8.15
CA LEU A 190 -11.98 -13.13 -7.54
C LEU A 190 -12.81 -14.28 -6.99
N LYS A 191 -12.82 -15.46 -7.64
CA LYS A 191 -13.49 -16.66 -7.12
C LYS A 191 -12.86 -17.15 -5.81
N ILE A 192 -11.53 -17.01 -5.68
CA ILE A 192 -10.83 -17.31 -4.42
C ILE A 192 -11.19 -16.27 -3.36
N THR A 193 -11.18 -15.01 -3.74
CA THR A 193 -11.49 -13.88 -2.88
C THR A 193 -12.90 -13.96 -2.29
N SER A 194 -13.90 -14.39 -3.07
CA SER A 194 -15.28 -14.53 -2.64
C SER A 194 -15.49 -15.51 -1.46
N LYS A 195 -14.55 -16.43 -1.24
CA LYS A 195 -14.57 -17.33 -0.07
C LYS A 195 -14.24 -16.61 1.23
N LEU A 196 -13.39 -15.59 1.20
CA LEU A 196 -13.03 -14.79 2.36
C LEU A 196 -13.95 -13.56 2.53
N PHE A 197 -14.41 -13.02 1.41
CA PHE A 197 -15.20 -11.79 1.31
C PHE A 197 -16.48 -12.02 0.49
N PRO A 198 -17.48 -12.77 1.00
CA PRO A 198 -18.64 -13.17 0.20
C PRO A 198 -19.57 -11.99 -0.22
N LYS A 199 -19.46 -10.86 0.47
CA LYS A 199 -20.25 -9.64 0.17
C LYS A 199 -19.39 -8.56 -0.48
N TYR A 200 -18.42 -8.96 -1.30
CA TYR A 200 -17.62 -7.96 -2.01
C TYR A 200 -18.40 -7.29 -3.15
N LYS A 201 -18.08 -6.04 -3.37
CA LYS A 201 -18.40 -5.27 -4.59
C LYS A 201 -17.12 -4.99 -5.33
N LEU A 202 -17.18 -4.98 -6.65
CA LEU A 202 -16.04 -4.63 -7.50
C LEU A 202 -16.42 -3.42 -8.36
N THR A 203 -15.58 -2.40 -8.36
CA THR A 203 -15.70 -1.23 -9.23
C THR A 203 -14.41 -1.05 -10.00
N GLU A 204 -14.54 -0.82 -11.32
CA GLU A 204 -13.39 -0.54 -12.20
C GLU A 204 -13.30 0.95 -12.48
N ILE A 205 -12.09 1.51 -12.40
CA ILE A 205 -11.80 2.90 -12.77
C ILE A 205 -11.08 2.92 -14.11
N LYS A 206 -11.64 3.67 -15.05
CA LYS A 206 -11.14 3.82 -16.42
C LYS A 206 -9.82 4.60 -16.46
N ASN A 207 -9.00 4.29 -17.47
CA ASN A 207 -7.73 4.96 -17.72
C ASN A 207 -6.76 4.94 -16.52
N ALA A 208 -6.84 3.91 -15.66
CA ALA A 208 -5.97 3.74 -14.51
C ALA A 208 -5.34 2.36 -14.49
N GLY A 209 -4.06 2.28 -14.15
CA GLY A 209 -3.33 1.06 -13.82
C GLY A 209 -3.31 0.80 -12.32
N HIS A 210 -2.16 0.30 -11.81
CA HIS A 210 -2.02 -0.04 -10.38
C HIS A 210 -2.08 1.16 -9.43
N TRP A 211 -1.72 2.35 -9.89
CA TRP A 211 -1.67 3.58 -9.07
C TRP A 211 -2.93 4.43 -9.22
N ILE A 212 -4.11 3.83 -9.11
CA ILE A 212 -5.43 4.42 -9.36
C ILE A 212 -5.60 5.80 -8.74
N HIS A 213 -5.27 5.93 -7.44
CA HIS A 213 -5.38 7.18 -6.68
C HIS A 213 -4.46 8.31 -7.17
N HIS A 214 -3.55 8.00 -8.09
CA HIS A 214 -2.65 8.95 -8.74
C HIS A 214 -3.02 9.17 -10.20
N GLU A 215 -3.46 8.12 -10.90
CA GLU A 215 -3.71 8.11 -12.33
C GLU A 215 -5.11 8.66 -12.67
N ASN A 216 -6.10 8.35 -11.83
CA ASN A 216 -7.46 8.91 -11.93
C ASN A 216 -7.99 9.32 -10.54
N PRO A 217 -7.45 10.41 -9.94
CA PRO A 217 -7.75 10.80 -8.57
C PRO A 217 -9.19 11.25 -8.33
N ASP A 218 -9.88 11.79 -9.33
CA ASP A 218 -11.22 12.35 -9.15
C ASP A 218 -12.28 11.24 -9.11
N ASP A 219 -12.23 10.27 -10.01
CA ASP A 219 -13.13 9.10 -9.96
C ASP A 219 -12.84 8.27 -8.70
N PHE A 220 -11.55 8.08 -8.37
CA PHE A 220 -11.16 7.38 -7.14
C PHE A 220 -11.75 8.05 -5.89
N PHE A 221 -11.62 9.37 -5.79
CA PHE A 221 -12.18 10.13 -4.69
C PHE A 221 -13.71 9.98 -4.60
N SER A 222 -14.39 10.15 -5.73
CA SER A 222 -15.87 10.09 -5.79
C SER A 222 -16.38 8.71 -5.37
N ILE A 223 -15.76 7.64 -5.85
CA ILE A 223 -16.12 6.26 -5.50
C ILE A 223 -15.89 6.00 -4.01
N CYS A 224 -14.73 6.41 -3.47
CA CYS A 224 -14.44 6.23 -2.05
C CYS A 224 -15.41 7.00 -1.16
N LEU A 225 -15.68 8.28 -1.47
CA LEU A 225 -16.59 9.12 -0.69
C LEU A 225 -18.01 8.57 -0.68
N ASN A 226 -18.50 8.09 -1.83
CA ASN A 226 -19.85 7.52 -1.94
C ASN A 226 -20.01 6.20 -1.17
N TYR A 227 -18.93 5.49 -0.94
CA TYR A 227 -18.93 4.22 -0.20
C TYR A 227 -18.77 4.40 1.30
N LEU A 228 -18.02 5.41 1.74
CA LEU A 228 -17.80 5.75 3.17
C LEU A 228 -19.06 6.29 3.83
#